data_748e36e63b11787acdc3803cec4ba251
#
_entry.id   748e36e63b11787acdc3803cec4ba251
#
_cell.length_a   1.000
_cell.length_b   1.000
_cell.length_c   1.000
_cell.angle_alpha   90.00
_cell.angle_beta   90.00
_cell.angle_gamma   90.00
#
_symmetry.space_group_name_H-M   'P 1'
#
loop_
_entity.id
_entity.type
_entity.pdbx_description
1 polymer ?
#
loop_
_entity_poly.entity_id
_entity_poly.type
_entity_poly.pdbx_seq_one_letter_code
_entity_poly.pdbx_strand_id
1 'polypeptide(L)'
;QNRNAAIADAMEDETYSGREYTVEEVLCEVRKDKPFYDESGGGMTLSGGEVLQQADFAMELADTARAEGIHVAVETTGYASPARFAAFMEHIDLFLFDFKHVDREAHFAGTGVYNDVILENLQQLLRAGKPVIARIPVIPRFNTSPAAARSMAALLREYGVHEVHLLPFHQFGQNKYTQLGIPYEMETVKQLHPEVLGNYQKIFLDEGLNCTFH
;
A
#
# COMPACT_ATOMS: atom_id res chain seq x y z
N GLN A 1 -24.32 -6.03 9.85
CA GLN A 1 -24.57 -6.10 8.40
C GLN A 1 -23.26 -5.86 7.67
N ASN A 2 -22.92 -6.77 6.79
CA ASN A 2 -21.60 -7.03 6.27
C ASN A 2 -21.15 -5.89 5.33
N ARG A 3 -20.10 -5.10 5.69
CA ARG A 3 -19.51 -4.05 4.86
C ARG A 3 -19.13 -4.53 3.45
N ASN A 4 -18.70 -5.77 3.33
CA ASN A 4 -18.34 -6.39 2.06
C ASN A 4 -19.56 -6.66 1.17
N ALA A 5 -20.76 -6.89 1.74
CA ALA A 5 -21.99 -7.04 0.98
C ALA A 5 -22.43 -5.69 0.37
N ALA A 6 -22.32 -4.59 1.15
CA ALA A 6 -22.67 -3.25 0.64
C ALA A 6 -21.70 -2.77 -0.46
N ILE A 7 -20.43 -3.16 -0.40
CA ILE A 7 -19.44 -2.87 -1.46
C ILE A 7 -19.70 -3.76 -2.68
N ALA A 8 -20.07 -5.03 -2.49
CA ALA A 8 -20.43 -5.94 -3.58
C ALA A 8 -21.73 -5.50 -4.28
N ASP A 9 -22.77 -5.12 -3.53
CA ASP A 9 -24.02 -4.60 -4.08
C ASP A 9 -23.84 -3.28 -4.84
N ALA A 10 -22.92 -2.41 -4.40
CA ALA A 10 -22.58 -1.15 -5.09
C ALA A 10 -21.77 -1.39 -6.40
N MET A 11 -21.17 -2.57 -6.56
CA MET A 11 -20.44 -2.96 -7.77
C MET A 11 -21.36 -3.61 -8.82
N GLU A 12 -22.59 -4.01 -8.47
CA GLU A 12 -23.60 -4.53 -9.40
C GLU A 12 -24.40 -3.42 -10.11
N ASP A 13 -24.33 -2.18 -9.62
CA ASP A 13 -24.96 -1.03 -10.27
C ASP A 13 -23.90 -0.29 -11.10
N GLU A 14 -24.06 -0.27 -12.43
CA GLU A 14 -23.13 0.16 -13.50
C GLU A 14 -22.56 1.61 -13.39
N THR A 15 -22.18 2.07 -12.23
CA THR A 15 -21.40 3.31 -12.11
C THR A 15 -19.90 3.02 -12.12
N TYR A 16 -19.41 2.60 -13.26
CA TYR A 16 -17.96 2.53 -13.53
C TYR A 16 -17.38 3.94 -13.45
N SER A 17 -16.75 4.25 -12.33
CA SER A 17 -16.03 5.51 -12.13
C SER A 17 -14.59 5.37 -12.65
N GLY A 18 -14.42 5.23 -13.96
CA GLY A 18 -13.10 5.10 -14.55
C GLY A 18 -13.12 5.10 -16.06
N ARG A 19 -11.98 5.37 -16.66
CA ARG A 19 -11.73 5.19 -18.09
C ARG A 19 -10.83 3.97 -18.27
N GLU A 20 -11.14 3.15 -19.27
CA GLU A 20 -10.26 2.08 -19.69
C GLU A 20 -9.05 2.64 -20.46
N TYR A 21 -7.88 2.09 -20.19
CA TYR A 21 -6.63 2.43 -20.86
C TYR A 21 -5.93 1.15 -21.31
N THR A 22 -5.31 1.23 -22.46
CA THR A 22 -4.34 0.22 -22.90
C THR A 22 -2.97 0.49 -22.26
N VAL A 23 -2.11 -0.52 -22.22
CA VAL A 23 -0.72 -0.38 -21.76
C VAL A 23 0.00 0.74 -22.52
N GLU A 24 -0.17 0.81 -23.85
CA GLU A 24 0.47 1.83 -24.68
C GLU A 24 -0.02 3.25 -24.39
N GLU A 25 -1.32 3.44 -24.12
CA GLU A 25 -1.85 4.75 -23.72
C GLU A 25 -1.26 5.22 -22.41
N VAL A 26 -1.10 4.32 -21.42
CA VAL A 26 -0.46 4.65 -20.13
C VAL A 26 1.02 4.96 -20.34
N LEU A 27 1.75 4.14 -21.10
CA LEU A 27 3.18 4.36 -21.37
C LEU A 27 3.43 5.63 -22.15
N CYS A 28 2.53 6.03 -23.04
CA CYS A 28 2.64 7.30 -23.74
C CYS A 28 2.70 8.50 -22.78
N GLU A 29 1.95 8.45 -21.68
CA GLU A 29 2.04 9.47 -20.62
C GLU A 29 3.32 9.32 -19.78
N VAL A 30 3.65 8.12 -19.36
CA VAL A 30 4.84 7.81 -18.53
C VAL A 30 6.14 8.24 -19.24
N ARG A 31 6.24 8.03 -20.54
CA ARG A 31 7.42 8.41 -21.36
C ARG A 31 7.69 9.92 -21.38
N LYS A 32 6.69 10.76 -21.12
CA LYS A 32 6.89 12.21 -21.07
C LYS A 32 7.83 12.62 -19.94
N ASP A 33 7.85 11.85 -18.85
CA ASP A 33 8.68 12.10 -17.69
C ASP A 33 10.01 11.32 -17.71
N LYS A 34 10.26 10.53 -18.78
CA LYS A 34 11.49 9.73 -18.89
C LYS A 34 12.79 10.51 -18.68
N PRO A 35 12.97 11.75 -19.20
CA PRO A 35 14.17 12.52 -18.92
C PRO A 35 14.42 12.76 -17.42
N PHE A 36 13.35 12.93 -16.63
CA PHE A 36 13.45 13.07 -15.17
C PHE A 36 13.80 11.75 -14.49
N TYR A 37 13.27 10.63 -14.99
CA TYR A 37 13.62 9.29 -14.48
C TYR A 37 15.09 8.97 -14.74
N ASP A 38 15.60 9.30 -15.94
CA ASP A 38 16.98 9.05 -16.31
C ASP A 38 17.97 9.89 -15.46
N GLU A 39 17.57 11.11 -15.05
CA GLU A 39 18.39 11.97 -14.19
C GLU A 39 18.35 11.56 -12.72
N SER A 40 17.17 11.19 -12.20
CA SER A 40 16.96 10.91 -10.77
C SER A 40 17.19 9.44 -10.39
N GLY A 41 17.23 8.53 -11.36
CA GLY A 41 17.14 7.09 -11.12
C GLY A 41 15.74 6.65 -10.63
N GLY A 42 14.75 7.50 -10.80
CA GLY A 42 13.36 7.24 -10.45
C GLY A 42 12.61 6.44 -11.50
N GLY A 43 11.31 6.52 -11.47
CA GLY A 43 10.45 5.78 -12.38
C GLY A 43 8.96 5.99 -12.09
N MET A 44 8.14 5.02 -12.46
CA MET A 44 6.71 5.06 -12.21
C MET A 44 6.33 4.23 -10.99
N THR A 45 5.22 4.62 -10.34
CA THR A 45 4.61 3.84 -9.26
C THR A 45 3.22 3.39 -9.69
N LEU A 46 2.99 2.08 -9.68
CA LEU A 46 1.67 1.48 -9.83
C LEU A 46 0.92 1.60 -8.52
N SER A 47 -0.22 2.26 -8.54
CA SER A 47 -1.06 2.51 -7.37
C SER A 47 -2.54 2.48 -7.77
N GLY A 48 -3.43 2.90 -6.88
CA GLY A 48 -4.87 3.00 -7.16
C GLY A 48 -5.69 2.53 -5.99
N GLY A 49 -6.70 1.66 -6.21
CA GLY A 49 -7.39 0.96 -5.14
C GLY A 49 -6.49 -0.14 -4.56
N GLU A 50 -6.42 -1.27 -5.26
CA GLU A 50 -5.42 -2.34 -5.02
C GLU A 50 -4.95 -2.84 -6.39
N VAL A 51 -3.67 -2.69 -6.68
CA VAL A 51 -3.09 -3.04 -7.99
C VAL A 51 -3.25 -4.53 -8.33
N LEU A 52 -3.25 -5.40 -7.31
CA LEU A 52 -3.41 -6.84 -7.47
C LEU A 52 -4.80 -7.27 -8.00
N GLN A 53 -5.79 -6.37 -8.00
CA GLN A 53 -7.08 -6.61 -8.65
C GLN A 53 -6.94 -6.65 -10.17
N GLN A 54 -5.96 -5.92 -10.72
CA GLN A 54 -5.64 -5.88 -12.15
C GLN A 54 -4.20 -6.34 -12.40
N ALA A 55 -3.77 -7.42 -11.72
CA ALA A 55 -2.37 -7.86 -11.73
C ALA A 55 -1.84 -8.15 -13.14
N ASP A 56 -2.67 -8.73 -14.03
CA ASP A 56 -2.23 -9.09 -15.39
C ASP A 56 -1.90 -7.84 -16.21
N PHE A 57 -2.74 -6.81 -16.15
CA PHE A 57 -2.47 -5.51 -16.76
C PHE A 57 -1.24 -4.82 -16.14
N ALA A 58 -1.14 -4.87 -14.81
CA ALA A 58 -0.03 -4.27 -14.10
C ALA A 58 1.32 -4.96 -14.43
N MET A 59 1.34 -6.28 -14.58
CA MET A 59 2.53 -7.04 -15.01
C MET A 59 2.95 -6.67 -16.44
N GLU A 60 2.02 -6.62 -17.39
CA GLU A 60 2.30 -6.22 -18.77
C GLU A 60 2.85 -4.79 -18.85
N LEU A 61 2.22 -3.85 -18.12
CA LEU A 61 2.67 -2.47 -18.04
C LEU A 61 4.07 -2.36 -17.42
N ALA A 62 4.31 -3.08 -16.33
CA ALA A 62 5.61 -3.10 -15.65
C ALA A 62 6.72 -3.66 -16.56
N ASP A 63 6.49 -4.77 -17.23
CA ASP A 63 7.46 -5.37 -18.14
C ASP A 63 7.82 -4.44 -19.30
N THR A 64 6.80 -3.78 -19.87
CA THR A 64 7.02 -2.86 -21.00
C THR A 64 7.79 -1.63 -20.54
N ALA A 65 7.47 -1.06 -19.38
CA ALA A 65 8.20 0.07 -18.82
C ALA A 65 9.66 -0.29 -18.48
N ARG A 66 9.89 -1.46 -17.87
CA ARG A 66 11.24 -1.95 -17.53
C ARG A 66 12.08 -2.23 -18.77
N ALA A 67 11.47 -2.72 -19.85
CA ALA A 67 12.16 -2.88 -21.14
C ALA A 67 12.65 -1.54 -21.72
N GLU A 68 12.04 -0.42 -21.35
CA GLU A 68 12.45 0.94 -21.69
C GLU A 68 13.40 1.58 -20.66
N GLY A 69 13.83 0.82 -19.65
CA GLY A 69 14.73 1.29 -18.59
C GLY A 69 14.05 2.15 -17.53
N ILE A 70 12.71 2.08 -17.42
CA ILE A 70 11.95 2.79 -16.39
C ILE A 70 11.82 1.89 -15.17
N HIS A 71 12.26 2.39 -14.02
CA HIS A 71 12.08 1.69 -12.73
C HIS A 71 10.60 1.64 -12.33
N VAL A 72 10.14 0.48 -11.85
CA VAL A 72 8.73 0.27 -11.50
C VAL A 72 8.59 -0.04 -10.01
N ALA A 73 7.97 0.88 -9.29
CA ALA A 73 7.50 0.66 -7.92
C ALA A 73 6.01 0.29 -7.91
N VAL A 74 5.57 -0.36 -6.84
CA VAL A 74 4.16 -0.67 -6.61
C VAL A 74 3.73 -0.32 -5.19
N GLU A 75 2.55 0.28 -5.05
CA GLU A 75 1.84 0.40 -3.77
C GLU A 75 0.81 -0.72 -3.67
N THR A 76 0.93 -1.57 -2.65
CA THR A 76 0.03 -2.71 -2.47
C THR A 76 -0.14 -3.10 -1.02
N THR A 77 -1.29 -3.64 -0.69
CA THR A 77 -1.53 -4.32 0.60
C THR A 77 -0.96 -5.73 0.63
N GLY A 78 -0.59 -6.30 -0.51
CA GLY A 78 -0.19 -7.70 -0.63
C GLY A 78 -1.33 -8.70 -0.44
N TYR A 79 -2.59 -8.27 -0.48
CA TYR A 79 -3.76 -9.15 -0.29
C TYR A 79 -4.11 -9.87 -1.59
N ALA A 80 -3.41 -10.95 -1.86
CA ALA A 80 -3.64 -11.88 -2.97
C ALA A 80 -3.25 -13.29 -2.57
N SER A 81 -3.69 -14.30 -3.34
CA SER A 81 -3.19 -15.67 -3.11
C SER A 81 -1.67 -15.71 -3.27
N PRO A 82 -0.93 -16.50 -2.45
CA PRO A 82 0.53 -16.54 -2.51
C PRO A 82 1.09 -16.86 -3.90
N ALA A 83 0.43 -17.74 -4.65
CA ALA A 83 0.84 -18.08 -6.01
C ALA A 83 0.71 -16.90 -6.99
N ARG A 84 -0.40 -16.13 -6.90
CA ARG A 84 -0.59 -14.95 -7.74
C ARG A 84 0.40 -13.83 -7.37
N PHE A 85 0.63 -13.66 -6.08
CA PHE A 85 1.58 -12.68 -5.58
C PHE A 85 3.02 -13.04 -6.01
N ALA A 86 3.39 -14.34 -5.94
CA ALA A 86 4.68 -14.83 -6.42
C ALA A 86 4.93 -14.52 -7.90
N ALA A 87 3.92 -14.72 -8.75
CA ALA A 87 4.03 -14.37 -10.16
C ALA A 87 4.20 -12.85 -10.33
N PHE A 88 3.37 -12.05 -9.65
CA PHE A 88 3.38 -10.59 -9.75
C PHE A 88 4.71 -9.96 -9.31
N MET A 89 5.32 -10.46 -8.23
CA MET A 89 6.51 -9.83 -7.66
C MET A 89 7.74 -9.86 -8.58
N GLU A 90 7.79 -10.74 -9.57
CA GLU A 90 8.91 -10.82 -10.51
C GLU A 90 9.00 -9.62 -11.46
N HIS A 91 7.87 -8.93 -11.67
CA HIS A 91 7.73 -7.81 -12.59
C HIS A 91 8.04 -6.45 -11.95
N ILE A 92 8.24 -6.40 -10.63
CA ILE A 92 8.33 -5.16 -9.83
C ILE A 92 9.75 -5.00 -9.26
N ASP A 93 10.24 -3.76 -9.27
CA ASP A 93 11.57 -3.41 -8.76
C ASP A 93 11.54 -2.96 -7.30
N LEU A 94 10.45 -2.29 -6.83
CA LEU A 94 10.31 -1.80 -5.45
C LEU A 94 8.88 -1.98 -4.96
N PHE A 95 8.72 -2.49 -3.74
CA PHE A 95 7.44 -2.63 -3.08
C PHE A 95 7.26 -1.58 -1.97
N LEU A 96 6.29 -0.71 -2.15
CA LEU A 96 5.73 0.15 -1.12
C LEU A 96 4.58 -0.63 -0.47
N PHE A 97 4.91 -1.41 0.57
CA PHE A 97 4.02 -2.41 1.13
C PHE A 97 3.21 -1.86 2.30
N ASP A 98 1.91 -1.79 2.14
CA ASP A 98 0.99 -1.27 3.15
C ASP A 98 0.87 -2.23 4.34
N PHE A 99 1.48 -1.87 5.46
CA PHE A 99 1.47 -2.63 6.70
C PHE A 99 0.60 -1.95 7.75
N LYS A 100 -0.59 -2.48 7.99
CA LYS A 100 -1.63 -1.77 8.75
C LYS A 100 -1.70 -2.15 10.23
N HIS A 101 -1.58 -3.44 10.55
CA HIS A 101 -1.62 -3.93 11.94
C HIS A 101 -1.03 -5.35 12.03
N VAL A 102 -0.36 -5.68 13.15
CA VAL A 102 0.16 -7.03 13.43
C VAL A 102 -0.93 -7.96 13.95
N ASP A 103 -1.75 -7.45 14.89
CA ASP A 103 -2.79 -8.27 15.49
C ASP A 103 -3.87 -8.60 14.45
N ARG A 104 -4.16 -9.89 14.35
CA ARG A 104 -5.04 -10.48 13.35
C ARG A 104 -6.48 -9.98 13.45
N GLU A 105 -7.01 -9.93 14.68
CA GLU A 105 -8.40 -9.53 14.93
C GLU A 105 -8.56 -8.00 14.80
N ALA A 106 -7.58 -7.24 15.27
CA ALA A 106 -7.57 -5.79 15.08
C ALA A 106 -7.47 -5.43 13.58
N HIS A 107 -6.65 -6.16 12.80
CA HIS A 107 -6.56 -5.97 11.36
C HIS A 107 -7.92 -6.23 10.69
N PHE A 108 -8.57 -7.34 11.02
CA PHE A 108 -9.90 -7.66 10.50
C PHE A 108 -10.95 -6.60 10.89
N ALA A 109 -10.95 -6.15 12.13
CA ALA A 109 -11.87 -5.11 12.60
C ALA A 109 -11.71 -3.79 11.84
N GLY A 110 -10.46 -3.42 11.47
CA GLY A 110 -10.16 -2.17 10.76
C GLY A 110 -10.27 -2.24 9.24
N THR A 111 -10.08 -3.42 8.64
CA THR A 111 -9.95 -3.56 7.17
C THR A 111 -10.98 -4.51 6.55
N GLY A 112 -11.64 -5.35 7.36
CA GLY A 112 -12.56 -6.38 6.89
C GLY A 112 -11.90 -7.68 6.41
N VAL A 113 -10.56 -7.77 6.44
CA VAL A 113 -9.80 -8.97 6.06
C VAL A 113 -8.76 -9.32 7.11
N TYR A 114 -8.43 -10.59 7.22
CA TYR A 114 -7.32 -11.05 8.06
C TYR A 114 -5.97 -10.80 7.38
N ASN A 115 -4.92 -10.60 8.19
CA ASN A 115 -3.58 -10.29 7.70
C ASN A 115 -2.71 -11.51 7.41
N ASP A 116 -3.21 -12.73 7.60
CA ASP A 116 -2.42 -13.95 7.44
C ASP A 116 -1.71 -14.02 6.08
N VAL A 117 -2.47 -13.89 4.99
CA VAL A 117 -1.92 -13.94 3.64
C VAL A 117 -1.04 -12.73 3.31
N ILE A 118 -1.34 -11.57 3.91
CA ILE A 118 -0.54 -10.34 3.74
C ILE A 118 0.86 -10.56 4.34
N LEU A 119 0.93 -11.11 5.55
CA LEU A 119 2.19 -11.41 6.23
C LEU A 119 2.99 -12.50 5.51
N GLU A 120 2.31 -13.53 4.97
CA GLU A 120 2.92 -14.57 4.15
C GLU A 120 3.57 -13.97 2.90
N ASN A 121 2.86 -13.10 2.18
CA ASN A 121 3.33 -12.43 0.98
C ASN A 121 4.49 -11.47 1.27
N LEU A 122 4.43 -10.72 2.39
CA LEU A 122 5.56 -9.91 2.83
C LEU A 122 6.82 -10.75 3.07
N GLN A 123 6.69 -11.87 3.77
CA GLN A 123 7.82 -12.78 3.97
C GLN A 123 8.34 -13.37 2.66
N GLN A 124 7.46 -13.64 1.70
CA GLN A 124 7.85 -14.14 0.37
C GLN A 124 8.70 -13.11 -0.37
N LEU A 125 8.32 -11.81 -0.37
CA LEU A 125 9.12 -10.73 -0.94
C LEU A 125 10.53 -10.67 -0.32
N LEU A 126 10.59 -10.70 1.00
CA LEU A 126 11.86 -10.56 1.73
C LEU A 126 12.77 -11.76 1.50
N ARG A 127 12.23 -12.99 1.47
CA ARG A 127 12.99 -14.20 1.11
C ARG A 127 13.52 -14.17 -0.33
N ALA A 128 12.78 -13.55 -1.24
CA ALA A 128 13.19 -13.35 -2.62
C ALA A 128 14.21 -12.18 -2.79
N GLY A 129 14.55 -11.48 -1.71
CA GLY A 129 15.48 -10.35 -1.74
C GLY A 129 14.91 -9.12 -2.47
N LYS A 130 13.59 -9.01 -2.62
CA LYS A 130 12.96 -7.85 -3.27
C LYS A 130 13.08 -6.61 -2.37
N PRO A 131 13.37 -5.43 -2.92
CA PRO A 131 13.34 -4.17 -2.18
C PRO A 131 11.94 -3.88 -1.64
N VAL A 132 11.83 -3.64 -0.33
CA VAL A 132 10.56 -3.37 0.35
C VAL A 132 10.71 -2.17 1.28
N ILE A 133 9.77 -1.24 1.17
CA ILE A 133 9.52 -0.18 2.14
C ILE A 133 8.17 -0.47 2.79
N ALA A 134 8.14 -0.69 4.10
CA ALA A 134 6.88 -0.86 4.81
C ALA A 134 6.21 0.50 5.01
N ARG A 135 5.01 0.68 4.49
CA ARG A 135 4.20 1.88 4.66
C ARG A 135 3.16 1.65 5.74
N ILE A 136 3.17 2.50 6.76
CA ILE A 136 2.25 2.38 7.90
C ILE A 136 1.33 3.59 7.93
N PRO A 137 0.09 3.45 7.46
CA PRO A 137 -0.94 4.46 7.70
C PRO A 137 -1.22 4.55 9.19
N VAL A 138 -0.86 5.67 9.82
CA VAL A 138 -1.04 5.90 11.27
C VAL A 138 -2.45 6.42 11.50
N ILE A 139 -3.37 5.52 11.84
CA ILE A 139 -4.82 5.80 11.90
C ILE A 139 -5.29 5.88 13.36
N PRO A 140 -5.90 7.01 13.79
CA PRO A 140 -6.46 7.15 15.14
C PRO A 140 -7.41 6.02 15.51
N ARG A 141 -7.34 5.54 16.74
CA ARG A 141 -8.15 4.45 17.31
C ARG A 141 -7.89 3.06 16.69
N PHE A 142 -6.98 2.97 15.73
CA PHE A 142 -6.65 1.69 15.10
C PHE A 142 -5.25 1.22 15.50
N ASN A 143 -4.20 1.96 15.12
CA ASN A 143 -2.81 1.54 15.34
C ASN A 143 -1.93 2.62 16.01
N THR A 144 -2.50 3.71 16.51
CA THR A 144 -1.74 4.81 17.12
C THR A 144 -1.20 4.52 18.53
N SER A 145 -1.55 3.39 19.15
CA SER A 145 -1.05 3.09 20.49
C SER A 145 0.45 2.75 20.48
N PRO A 146 1.22 3.13 21.52
CA PRO A 146 2.62 2.72 21.63
C PRO A 146 2.82 1.20 21.66
N ALA A 147 1.83 0.43 22.13
CA ALA A 147 1.87 -1.03 22.12
C ALA A 147 1.78 -1.56 20.69
N ALA A 148 0.84 -1.05 19.88
CA ALA A 148 0.74 -1.42 18.46
C ALA A 148 2.02 -1.06 17.69
N ALA A 149 2.58 0.14 17.91
CA ALA A 149 3.83 0.55 17.29
C ALA A 149 5.00 -0.41 17.61
N ARG A 150 5.17 -0.79 18.88
CA ARG A 150 6.21 -1.76 19.29
C ARG A 150 6.03 -3.12 18.63
N SER A 151 4.80 -3.63 18.62
CA SER A 151 4.52 -4.92 17.98
C SER A 151 4.79 -4.89 16.47
N MET A 152 4.43 -3.81 15.79
CA MET A 152 4.72 -3.63 14.36
C MET A 152 6.21 -3.50 14.10
N ALA A 153 6.92 -2.67 14.86
CA ALA A 153 8.36 -2.47 14.72
C ALA A 153 9.13 -3.78 14.94
N ALA A 154 8.79 -4.51 16.02
CA ALA A 154 9.42 -5.80 16.34
C ALA A 154 9.21 -6.83 15.22
N LEU A 155 8.00 -6.97 14.69
CA LEU A 155 7.71 -7.90 13.60
C LEU A 155 8.43 -7.53 12.31
N LEU A 156 8.41 -6.25 11.93
CA LEU A 156 9.08 -5.78 10.71
C LEU A 156 10.58 -6.02 10.80
N ARG A 157 11.19 -5.76 11.95
CA ARG A 157 12.61 -6.06 12.21
C ARG A 157 12.89 -7.56 12.15
N GLU A 158 12.05 -8.39 12.79
CA GLU A 158 12.18 -9.86 12.75
C GLU A 158 12.15 -10.39 11.31
N TYR A 159 11.29 -9.81 10.47
CA TYR A 159 11.19 -10.20 9.06
C TYR A 159 12.35 -9.67 8.19
N GLY A 160 13.15 -8.73 8.70
CA GLY A 160 14.28 -8.14 7.98
C GLY A 160 13.89 -6.92 7.11
N VAL A 161 12.77 -6.28 7.40
CA VAL A 161 12.47 -4.96 6.83
C VAL A 161 13.42 -3.94 7.44
N HIS A 162 13.95 -3.03 6.61
CA HIS A 162 14.88 -1.99 7.05
C HIS A 162 14.30 -0.58 6.98
N GLU A 163 13.35 -0.35 6.09
CA GLU A 163 12.80 0.97 5.83
C GLU A 163 11.29 1.01 6.07
N VAL A 164 10.87 2.04 6.81
CA VAL A 164 9.47 2.27 7.20
C VAL A 164 9.08 3.71 6.91
N HIS A 165 7.99 3.88 6.16
CA HIS A 165 7.34 5.16 5.94
C HIS A 165 6.07 5.26 6.77
N LEU A 166 6.01 6.22 7.68
CA LEU A 166 4.80 6.55 8.42
C LEU A 166 3.97 7.53 7.61
N LEU A 167 2.71 7.19 7.41
CA LEU A 167 1.74 8.01 6.70
C LEU A 167 0.75 8.58 7.71
N PRO A 168 0.92 9.83 8.16
CA PRO A 168 0.00 10.44 9.10
C PRO A 168 -1.42 10.48 8.53
N PHE A 169 -2.41 10.15 9.36
CA PHE A 169 -3.81 10.12 8.94
C PHE A 169 -4.28 11.48 8.39
N HIS A 170 -4.88 11.47 7.22
CA HIS A 170 -5.56 12.60 6.59
C HIS A 170 -6.90 12.17 5.98
N GLN A 171 -7.78 13.15 5.72
CA GLN A 171 -9.15 12.91 5.24
C GLN A 171 -9.29 12.95 3.70
N PHE A 172 -8.20 12.92 2.93
CA PHE A 172 -8.26 13.01 1.46
C PHE A 172 -9.10 11.91 0.78
N GLY A 173 -9.30 10.77 1.46
CA GLY A 173 -10.17 9.69 0.97
C GLY A 173 -11.67 9.95 1.08
N GLN A 174 -12.12 10.99 1.80
CA GLN A 174 -13.55 11.26 2.07
C GLN A 174 -14.39 11.37 0.78
N ASN A 175 -13.84 12.00 -0.26
CA ASN A 175 -14.54 12.17 -1.54
C ASN A 175 -14.92 10.84 -2.20
N LYS A 176 -14.09 9.79 -2.05
CA LYS A 176 -14.39 8.45 -2.59
C LYS A 176 -15.61 7.83 -1.89
N TYR A 177 -15.71 7.98 -0.57
CA TYR A 177 -16.86 7.50 0.20
C TYR A 177 -18.14 8.23 -0.19
N THR A 178 -18.06 9.56 -0.40
CA THR A 178 -19.19 10.36 -0.86
C THR A 178 -19.67 9.93 -2.25
N GLN A 179 -18.73 9.68 -3.19
CA GLN A 179 -19.06 9.19 -4.53
C GLN A 179 -19.72 7.81 -4.52
N LEU A 180 -19.32 6.93 -3.58
CA LEU A 180 -19.89 5.59 -3.42
C LEU A 180 -21.16 5.58 -2.55
N GLY A 181 -21.62 6.73 -2.04
CA GLY A 181 -22.77 6.80 -1.13
C GLY A 181 -22.55 6.09 0.21
N ILE A 182 -21.30 5.86 0.62
CA ILE A 182 -20.93 5.14 1.84
C ILE A 182 -20.61 6.17 2.94
N PRO A 183 -21.18 6.04 4.17
CA PRO A 183 -20.84 6.90 5.28
C PRO A 183 -19.34 6.81 5.63
N TYR A 184 -18.68 7.97 5.77
CA TYR A 184 -17.28 8.02 6.17
C TYR A 184 -17.15 8.12 7.69
N GLU A 185 -16.88 7.01 8.36
CA GLU A 185 -16.81 6.93 9.83
C GLU A 185 -15.72 7.81 10.47
N MET A 186 -14.73 8.24 9.68
CA MET A 186 -13.62 9.06 10.16
C MET A 186 -13.82 10.57 9.92
N GLU A 187 -15.02 11.00 9.50
CA GLU A 187 -15.32 12.39 9.15
C GLU A 187 -14.98 13.40 10.28
N THR A 188 -15.22 13.02 11.53
CA THR A 188 -14.95 13.86 12.71
C THR A 188 -13.57 13.64 13.33
N VAL A 189 -12.78 12.74 12.78
CA VAL A 189 -11.44 12.42 13.31
C VAL A 189 -10.45 13.43 12.79
N LYS A 190 -9.74 14.09 13.72
CA LYS A 190 -8.72 15.09 13.36
C LYS A 190 -7.56 14.43 12.61
N GLN A 191 -7.03 15.14 11.63
CA GLN A 191 -5.80 14.76 10.94
C GLN A 191 -4.64 14.67 11.94
N LEU A 192 -3.71 13.78 11.64
CA LEU A 192 -2.44 13.69 12.35
C LEU A 192 -1.37 14.45 11.56
N HIS A 193 -0.46 15.07 12.28
CA HIS A 193 0.70 15.75 11.71
C HIS A 193 1.97 15.10 12.24
N PRO A 194 3.08 15.11 11.48
CA PRO A 194 4.35 14.52 11.91
C PRO A 194 4.81 14.99 13.28
N GLU A 195 4.56 16.26 13.62
CA GLU A 195 4.99 16.88 14.88
C GLU A 195 4.42 16.20 16.13
N VAL A 196 3.22 15.60 16.02
CA VAL A 196 2.60 14.88 17.15
C VAL A 196 2.98 13.40 17.20
N LEU A 197 3.63 12.90 16.15
CA LEU A 197 4.00 11.49 16.01
C LEU A 197 5.48 11.19 16.32
N GLY A 198 6.25 12.17 16.78
CA GLY A 198 7.68 11.98 17.07
C GLY A 198 7.98 10.82 18.05
N ASN A 199 7.18 10.67 19.12
CA ASN A 199 7.31 9.54 20.03
C ASN A 199 6.92 8.21 19.40
N TYR A 200 5.98 8.21 18.46
CA TYR A 200 5.56 7.03 17.71
C TYR A 200 6.67 6.60 16.74
N GLN A 201 7.23 7.53 15.98
CA GLN A 201 8.38 7.28 15.10
C GLN A 201 9.59 6.75 15.87
N LYS A 202 9.87 7.34 17.05
CA LYS A 202 11.00 6.92 17.88
C LYS A 202 10.97 5.44 18.23
N ILE A 203 9.80 4.82 18.37
CA ILE A 203 9.67 3.38 18.66
C ILE A 203 10.29 2.55 17.53
N PHE A 204 10.07 2.92 16.26
CA PHE A 204 10.65 2.22 15.11
C PHE A 204 12.17 2.48 15.01
N LEU A 205 12.60 3.70 15.27
CA LEU A 205 14.04 4.03 15.30
C LEU A 205 14.79 3.29 16.42
N ASP A 206 14.20 3.17 17.60
CA ASP A 206 14.77 2.43 18.75
C ASP A 206 14.88 0.92 18.46
N GLU A 207 14.01 0.37 17.59
CA GLU A 207 14.11 -1.01 17.08
C GLU A 207 15.13 -1.17 15.93
N GLY A 208 15.81 -0.09 15.51
CA GLY A 208 16.85 -0.11 14.48
C GLY A 208 16.32 -0.04 13.05
N LEU A 209 15.06 0.36 12.85
CA LEU A 209 14.47 0.60 11.55
C LEU A 209 14.75 2.03 11.08
N ASN A 210 15.02 2.23 9.79
CA ASN A 210 15.03 3.56 9.20
C ASN A 210 13.58 4.03 9.02
N CYS A 211 13.15 5.01 9.80
CA CYS A 211 11.74 5.41 9.86
C CYS A 211 11.57 6.90 9.55
N THR A 212 10.81 7.21 8.51
CA THR A 212 10.55 8.57 8.03
C THR A 212 9.05 8.84 7.88
N PHE A 213 8.66 10.11 7.83
CA PHE A 213 7.30 10.53 7.48
C PHE A 213 7.18 10.79 5.98
N HIS A 214 6.05 10.41 5.41
CA HIS A 214 5.68 10.65 4.01
C HIS A 214 4.24 11.14 3.87
#